data_bc824b69c380496d452bd5bcc359d0d7
#
_entry.id   bc824b69c380496d452bd5bcc359d0d7
#
_cell.length_a   1.000
_cell.length_b   1.000
_cell.length_c   1.000
_cell.angle_alpha   90.00
_cell.angle_beta   90.00
_cell.angle_gamma   90.00
#
_symmetry.space_group_name_H-M   'P 1'
#
loop_
_entity.id
_entity.type
_entity.pdbx_description
1 polymer ?
#
loop_
_entity_poly.entity_id
_entity_poly.type
_entity_poly.pdbx_seq_one_letter_code
_entity_poly.pdbx_strand_id
1 'polypeptide(L)'
;MTRRLVVAAAIVDATERPRRLLAARRSQPAELAGRWEFPGGKAEPGEHPVDALHRELHEELGVGVDLGDEVVGPDDGGWFITDRHVLRLWFARVVSGAPEPLVEHDELRWLDAGSLWDVHWLDGDVRIVEELAQTLRPR
;
A
#
# COMPACT_ATOMS: atom_id res chain seq x y z
N MET A 1 -4.12 22.91 10.89
CA MET A 1 -4.39 22.53 9.49
C MET A 1 -4.63 21.02 9.41
N THR A 2 -5.73 20.64 8.80
CA THR A 2 -6.08 19.22 8.70
C THR A 2 -5.26 18.57 7.58
N ARG A 3 -4.61 17.45 7.90
CA ARG A 3 -3.86 16.70 6.89
C ARG A 3 -4.82 15.87 6.04
N ARG A 4 -4.48 15.71 4.77
CA ARG A 4 -5.23 14.87 3.87
C ARG A 4 -4.95 13.39 4.17
N LEU A 5 -6.00 12.58 4.20
CA LEU A 5 -5.86 11.15 4.42
C LEU A 5 -5.53 10.45 3.11
N VAL A 6 -4.46 9.66 3.15
CA VAL A 6 -4.12 8.69 2.11
C VAL A 6 -4.40 7.31 2.68
N VAL A 7 -5.03 6.45 1.91
CA VAL A 7 -5.31 5.07 2.29
C VAL A 7 -4.53 4.13 1.39
N ALA A 8 -3.99 3.07 1.95
CA ALA A 8 -3.19 2.12 1.20
C ALA A 8 -3.34 0.70 1.75
N ALA A 9 -2.97 -0.27 0.94
CA ALA A 9 -3.05 -1.68 1.32
C ALA A 9 -1.69 -2.35 1.25
N ALA A 10 -1.38 -3.11 2.30
CA ALA A 10 -0.34 -4.12 2.25
C ALA A 10 -1.02 -5.39 1.71
N ILE A 11 -1.02 -5.54 0.40
CA ILE A 11 -1.64 -6.70 -0.24
C ILE A 11 -0.70 -7.87 -0.09
N VAL A 12 -1.18 -8.90 0.59
CA VAL A 12 -0.39 -10.10 0.90
C VAL A 12 -1.05 -11.32 0.28
N ASP A 13 -0.26 -12.39 0.13
CA ASP A 13 -0.75 -13.64 -0.42
C ASP A 13 -1.71 -14.36 0.54
N ALA A 14 -1.53 -14.16 1.85
CA ALA A 14 -2.41 -14.68 2.88
C ALA A 14 -2.35 -13.76 4.10
N THR A 15 -3.50 -13.47 4.73
CA THR A 15 -3.52 -12.60 5.91
C THR A 15 -3.03 -13.32 7.15
N GLU A 16 -3.17 -14.65 7.19
CA GLU A 16 -2.51 -15.47 8.21
C GLU A 16 -1.18 -15.95 7.65
N ARG A 17 -0.08 -15.68 8.33
CA ARG A 17 1.27 -16.07 7.91
C ARG A 17 1.62 -15.58 6.51
N PRO A 18 1.56 -14.26 6.28
CA PRO A 18 1.90 -13.72 4.97
C PRO A 18 3.36 -14.00 4.62
N ARG A 19 3.60 -14.35 3.36
CA ARG A 19 4.94 -14.62 2.83
C ARG A 19 5.36 -13.65 1.75
N ARG A 20 4.39 -13.04 1.04
CA ARG A 20 4.67 -12.12 -0.05
C ARG A 20 3.82 -10.86 0.07
N LEU A 21 4.41 -9.78 -0.33
CA LEU A 21 3.83 -8.44 -0.32
C LEU A 21 3.85 -7.88 -1.73
N LEU A 22 2.73 -7.34 -2.19
CA LEU A 22 2.65 -6.71 -3.51
C LEU A 22 3.14 -5.27 -3.46
N ALA A 23 4.08 -4.94 -4.34
CA ALA A 23 4.58 -3.57 -4.51
C ALA A 23 4.23 -3.07 -5.91
N ALA A 24 3.90 -1.79 -6.02
CA ALA A 24 3.52 -1.16 -7.27
C ALA A 24 4.53 -0.07 -7.61
N ARG A 25 5.02 -0.06 -8.86
CA ARG A 25 5.97 0.96 -9.33
C ARG A 25 5.22 2.12 -9.97
N ARG A 26 5.52 3.32 -9.53
CA ARG A 26 4.92 4.53 -10.07
C ARG A 26 5.50 4.86 -11.44
N SER A 27 4.63 5.28 -12.36
CA SER A 27 5.01 5.77 -13.68
C SER A 27 4.97 7.30 -13.75
N GLN A 28 4.34 7.94 -12.79
CA GLN A 28 4.18 9.40 -12.76
C GLN A 28 3.92 9.87 -11.32
N PRO A 29 4.11 11.15 -10.99
CA PRO A 29 4.76 12.14 -11.85
C PRO A 29 6.24 11.80 -12.05
N ALA A 30 6.93 12.53 -12.93
CA ALA A 30 8.32 12.25 -13.29
C ALA A 30 9.24 12.14 -12.08
N GLU A 31 9.02 12.97 -11.04
CA GLU A 31 9.86 12.98 -9.84
C GLU A 31 9.77 11.68 -9.04
N LEU A 32 8.67 10.95 -9.18
CA LEU A 32 8.43 9.71 -8.45
C LEU A 32 8.49 8.47 -9.34
N ALA A 33 8.59 8.64 -10.65
CA ALA A 33 8.61 7.52 -11.58
C ALA A 33 9.77 6.58 -11.26
N GLY A 34 9.50 5.28 -11.28
CA GLY A 34 10.48 4.26 -10.94
C GLY A 34 10.55 3.93 -9.46
N ARG A 35 9.87 4.69 -8.60
CA ARG A 35 9.78 4.42 -7.18
C ARG A 35 8.60 3.47 -6.90
N TRP A 36 8.73 2.69 -5.86
CA TRP A 36 7.75 1.67 -5.49
C TRP A 36 6.96 2.07 -4.26
N GLU A 37 5.72 1.62 -4.17
CA GLU A 37 4.83 2.01 -3.08
C GLU A 37 3.80 0.91 -2.79
N PHE A 38 3.07 1.10 -1.67
CA PHE A 38 1.85 0.34 -1.42
C PHE A 38 0.74 0.93 -2.29
N PRO A 39 -0.06 0.09 -2.96
CA PRO A 39 -1.18 0.61 -3.75
C PRO A 39 -2.23 1.26 -2.86
N GLY A 40 -2.83 2.33 -3.35
CA GLY A 40 -3.83 3.11 -2.64
C GLY A 40 -3.95 4.50 -3.23
N GLY A 41 -4.50 5.43 -2.49
CA GLY A 41 -4.67 6.79 -2.96
C GLY A 41 -5.33 7.68 -1.91
N LYS A 42 -5.73 8.88 -2.34
CA LYS A 42 -6.32 9.87 -1.45
C LYS A 42 -7.80 9.59 -1.21
N ALA A 43 -8.23 9.63 0.05
CA ALA A 43 -9.65 9.58 0.37
C ALA A 43 -10.31 10.87 -0.06
N GLU A 44 -11.51 10.78 -0.62
CA GLU A 44 -12.30 11.94 -0.98
C GLU A 44 -12.90 12.57 0.28
N PRO A 45 -13.17 13.90 0.27
CA PRO A 45 -13.82 14.54 1.42
C PRO A 45 -15.12 13.85 1.78
N GLY A 46 -15.28 13.47 3.05
CA GLY A 46 -16.48 12.79 3.54
C GLY A 46 -16.55 11.31 3.25
N GLU A 47 -15.59 10.77 2.52
CA GLU A 47 -15.54 9.34 2.20
C GLU A 47 -14.97 8.56 3.39
N HIS A 48 -15.61 7.43 3.72
CA HIS A 48 -15.10 6.57 4.77
C HIS A 48 -13.76 5.95 4.32
N PRO A 49 -12.73 5.89 5.19
CA PRO A 49 -11.41 5.39 4.78
C PRO A 49 -11.41 4.01 4.12
N VAL A 50 -12.18 3.07 4.65
CA VAL A 50 -12.26 1.72 4.09
C VAL A 50 -12.90 1.73 2.70
N ASP A 51 -13.94 2.54 2.52
CA ASP A 51 -14.58 2.67 1.20
C ASP A 51 -13.62 3.29 0.19
N ALA A 52 -12.86 4.29 0.62
CA ALA A 52 -11.83 4.91 -0.22
C ALA A 52 -10.79 3.88 -0.67
N LEU A 53 -10.37 3.02 0.24
CA LEU A 53 -9.37 1.99 -0.07
C LEU A 53 -9.91 1.01 -1.11
N HIS A 54 -11.13 0.50 -0.93
CA HIS A 54 -11.73 -0.40 -1.92
C HIS A 54 -11.83 0.27 -3.29
N ARG A 55 -12.25 1.53 -3.34
CA ARG A 55 -12.36 2.28 -4.59
C ARG A 55 -10.99 2.45 -5.25
N GLU A 56 -9.99 2.86 -4.50
CA GLU A 56 -8.64 3.07 -5.03
C GLU A 56 -8.02 1.78 -5.58
N LEU A 57 -8.18 0.67 -4.87
CA LEU A 57 -7.63 -0.61 -5.34
C LEU A 57 -8.33 -1.09 -6.61
N HIS A 58 -9.62 -0.84 -6.73
CA HIS A 58 -10.35 -1.16 -7.95
C HIS A 58 -9.85 -0.30 -9.13
N GLU A 59 -9.67 1.00 -8.90
CA GLU A 59 -9.21 1.92 -9.94
C GLU A 59 -7.76 1.65 -10.37
N GLU A 60 -6.87 1.38 -9.41
CA GLU A 60 -5.44 1.27 -9.69
C GLU A 60 -4.99 -0.13 -10.08
N LEU A 61 -5.66 -1.16 -9.62
CA LEU A 61 -5.24 -2.55 -9.84
C LEU A 61 -6.31 -3.44 -10.46
N GLY A 62 -7.57 -2.98 -10.50
CA GLY A 62 -8.67 -3.78 -11.03
C GLY A 62 -9.08 -4.93 -10.12
N VAL A 63 -8.90 -4.80 -8.81
CA VAL A 63 -9.16 -5.89 -7.86
C VAL A 63 -10.17 -5.52 -6.79
N GLY A 64 -10.86 -6.54 -6.27
CA GLY A 64 -11.56 -6.48 -5.01
C GLY A 64 -10.79 -7.25 -3.95
N VAL A 65 -10.85 -6.80 -2.71
CA VAL A 65 -10.05 -7.36 -1.62
C VAL A 65 -10.89 -7.60 -0.38
N ASP A 66 -10.42 -8.53 0.46
CA ASP A 66 -10.81 -8.61 1.86
C ASP A 66 -9.74 -7.90 2.67
N LEU A 67 -10.17 -7.02 3.57
CA LEU A 67 -9.26 -6.31 4.46
C LEU A 67 -9.01 -7.11 5.73
N GLY A 68 -7.75 -7.13 6.15
CA GLY A 68 -7.34 -7.64 7.44
C GLY A 68 -7.15 -6.50 8.43
N ASP A 69 -6.25 -6.70 9.38
CA ASP A 69 -6.00 -5.71 10.42
C ASP A 69 -5.36 -4.44 9.85
N GLU A 70 -5.67 -3.33 10.48
CA GLU A 70 -4.95 -2.09 10.18
C GLU A 70 -3.53 -2.19 10.75
N VAL A 71 -2.56 -1.75 9.96
CA VAL A 71 -1.16 -1.64 10.40
C VAL A 71 -1.02 -0.25 11.00
N VAL A 72 -1.21 -0.17 12.32
CA VAL A 72 -1.26 1.10 13.04
C VAL A 72 0.13 1.69 13.15
N GLY A 73 0.25 2.97 12.84
CA GLY A 73 1.52 3.69 12.88
C GLY A 73 1.63 4.64 14.07
N PRO A 74 2.78 5.28 14.21
CA PRO A 74 3.08 6.14 15.37
C PRO A 74 2.49 7.55 15.28
N ASP A 75 1.94 7.95 14.13
CA ASP A 75 1.39 9.27 13.91
C ASP A 75 -0.12 9.25 14.13
N ASP A 76 -0.52 9.19 15.39
CA ASP A 76 -1.93 9.14 15.80
C ASP A 76 -2.69 7.98 15.11
N GLY A 77 -2.04 6.83 15.05
CA GLY A 77 -2.58 5.62 14.41
C GLY A 77 -2.22 5.48 12.94
N GLY A 78 -1.77 6.55 12.31
CA GLY A 78 -1.35 6.54 10.91
C GLY A 78 0.16 6.66 10.74
N TRP A 79 0.58 6.84 9.50
CA TRP A 79 1.97 6.95 9.12
C TRP A 79 2.21 8.31 8.48
N PHE A 80 3.23 9.02 8.95
CA PHE A 80 3.59 10.33 8.42
C PHE A 80 4.11 10.18 6.98
N ILE A 81 3.57 10.99 6.07
CA ILE A 81 4.08 11.09 4.69
C ILE A 81 4.66 12.46 4.46
N THR A 82 3.85 13.49 4.67
CA THR A 82 4.26 14.90 4.56
C THR A 82 3.52 15.70 5.62
N ASP A 83 3.83 16.98 5.75
CA ASP A 83 3.09 17.87 6.65
C ASP A 83 1.60 17.96 6.31
N ARG A 84 1.25 17.60 5.07
CA ARG A 84 -0.13 17.70 4.56
C ARG A 84 -0.82 16.36 4.40
N HIS A 85 -0.10 15.25 4.58
CA HIS A 85 -0.62 13.92 4.32
C HIS A 85 -0.28 12.95 5.43
N VAL A 86 -1.27 12.15 5.82
CA VAL A 86 -1.08 11.01 6.71
C VAL A 86 -1.62 9.78 6.01
N LEU A 87 -0.95 8.64 6.16
CA LEU A 87 -1.34 7.39 5.53
C LEU A 87 -1.87 6.42 6.56
N ARG A 88 -3.00 5.78 6.25
CA ARG A 88 -3.49 4.63 6.99
C ARG A 88 -3.39 3.40 6.11
N LEU A 89 -2.91 2.30 6.68
CA LEU A 89 -2.59 1.07 5.94
C LEU A 89 -3.30 -0.11 6.56
N TRP A 90 -3.86 -0.97 5.71
CA TRP A 90 -4.47 -2.23 6.12
C TRP A 90 -3.85 -3.38 5.36
N PHE A 91 -3.73 -4.53 6.00
CA PHE A 91 -3.49 -5.77 5.27
C PHE A 91 -4.69 -6.05 4.38
N ALA A 92 -4.45 -6.62 3.21
CA ALA A 92 -5.49 -6.98 2.27
C ALA A 92 -5.11 -8.23 1.50
N ARG A 93 -6.13 -8.99 1.10
CA ARG A 93 -5.96 -10.17 0.25
C ARG A 93 -6.90 -10.02 -0.94
N VAL A 94 -6.40 -10.28 -2.15
CA VAL A 94 -7.22 -10.19 -3.35
C VAL A 94 -8.23 -11.34 -3.35
N VAL A 95 -9.51 -11.02 -3.57
CA VAL A 95 -10.58 -12.00 -3.65
C VAL A 95 -11.28 -11.98 -5.00
N SER A 96 -11.09 -10.93 -5.80
CA SER A 96 -11.63 -10.89 -7.17
C SER A 96 -10.69 -10.12 -8.07
N GLY A 97 -10.62 -10.53 -9.33
CA GLY A 97 -9.74 -9.93 -10.32
C GLY A 97 -8.30 -10.42 -10.17
N ALA A 98 -7.48 -10.00 -11.11
CA ALA A 98 -6.03 -10.24 -11.06
C ALA A 98 -5.37 -8.85 -11.08
N PRO A 99 -4.43 -8.58 -10.14
CA PRO A 99 -3.81 -7.26 -10.09
C PRO A 99 -3.09 -6.92 -11.39
N GLU A 100 -3.35 -5.73 -11.91
CA GLU A 100 -2.69 -5.18 -13.09
C GLU A 100 -2.24 -3.76 -12.78
N PRO A 101 -1.09 -3.33 -13.33
CA PRO A 101 -0.63 -1.95 -13.12
C PRO A 101 -1.46 -1.01 -14.00
N LEU A 102 -2.52 -0.49 -13.45
CA LEU A 102 -3.38 0.49 -14.10
C LEU A 102 -2.90 1.90 -13.73
N VAL A 103 -3.75 2.88 -13.83
CA VAL A 103 -3.49 4.31 -13.59
C VAL A 103 -2.26 4.60 -12.71
N GLU A 104 -1.32 5.36 -13.22
CA GLU A 104 -0.12 5.86 -12.51
C GLU A 104 0.91 4.78 -12.15
N HIS A 105 0.67 3.52 -12.50
CA HIS A 105 1.63 2.43 -12.25
C HIS A 105 1.98 1.73 -13.56
N ASP A 106 3.19 1.20 -13.65
CA ASP A 106 3.66 0.49 -14.84
C ASP A 106 4.22 -0.91 -14.54
N GLU A 107 4.34 -1.28 -13.28
CA GLU A 107 4.84 -2.61 -12.91
C GLU A 107 4.36 -2.98 -11.53
N LEU A 108 4.12 -4.28 -11.32
CA LEU A 108 3.83 -4.87 -10.00
C LEU A 108 4.84 -5.96 -9.72
N ARG A 109 5.23 -6.13 -8.45
CA ARG A 109 6.09 -7.23 -8.04
C ARG A 109 5.62 -7.79 -6.71
N TRP A 110 5.61 -9.11 -6.62
CA TRP A 110 5.44 -9.81 -5.35
C TRP A 110 6.81 -9.97 -4.71
N LEU A 111 6.96 -9.46 -3.50
CA LEU A 111 8.23 -9.48 -2.77
C LEU A 111 8.08 -10.40 -1.57
N ASP A 112 9.05 -11.28 -1.33
CA ASP A 112 9.10 -12.09 -0.11
C ASP A 112 10.01 -11.43 0.93
N ALA A 113 10.15 -12.07 2.08
CA ALA A 113 10.94 -11.51 3.18
C ALA A 113 12.39 -11.22 2.78
N GLY A 114 12.96 -12.02 1.87
CA GLY A 114 14.34 -11.83 1.43
C GLY A 114 14.51 -10.82 0.32
N SER A 115 13.42 -10.35 -0.29
CA SER A 115 13.46 -9.45 -1.45
C SER A 115 12.80 -8.11 -1.22
N LEU A 116 12.35 -7.81 0.01
CA LEU A 116 11.65 -6.56 0.31
C LEU A 116 12.45 -5.33 -0.10
N TRP A 117 13.77 -5.37 -0.01
CA TRP A 117 14.62 -4.23 -0.28
C TRP A 117 15.23 -4.26 -1.69
N ASP A 118 14.76 -5.15 -2.56
CA ASP A 118 15.19 -5.22 -3.95
C ASP A 118 14.60 -4.09 -4.81
N VAL A 119 13.64 -3.36 -4.27
CA VAL A 119 12.98 -2.24 -4.94
C VAL A 119 13.24 -0.95 -4.18
N HIS A 120 13.21 0.17 -4.90
CA HIS A 120 13.45 1.50 -4.32
C HIS A 120 12.12 2.10 -3.86
N TRP A 121 11.76 1.84 -2.61
CA TRP A 121 10.51 2.34 -2.02
C TRP A 121 10.48 3.86 -1.95
N LEU A 122 9.28 4.45 -2.04
CA LEU A 122 9.09 5.85 -1.69
C LEU A 122 9.56 6.08 -0.24
N ASP A 123 10.14 7.26 0.01
CA ASP A 123 10.70 7.57 1.33
C ASP A 123 9.69 7.40 2.46
N GLY A 124 8.44 7.81 2.23
CA GLY A 124 7.39 7.70 3.25
C GLY A 124 6.98 6.27 3.55
N ASP A 125 7.31 5.31 2.69
CA ASP A 125 6.93 3.91 2.86
C ASP A 125 8.01 3.07 3.55
N VAL A 126 9.25 3.56 3.61
CA VAL A 126 10.38 2.79 4.14
C VAL A 126 10.14 2.29 5.57
N ARG A 127 9.65 3.15 6.46
CA ARG A 127 9.40 2.76 7.85
C ARG A 127 8.29 1.73 7.96
N ILE A 128 7.31 1.79 7.07
CA ILE A 128 6.22 0.82 7.03
C ILE A 128 6.76 -0.54 6.57
N VAL A 129 7.63 -0.55 5.56
CA VAL A 129 8.25 -1.79 5.07
C VAL A 129 9.09 -2.42 6.17
N GLU A 130 9.82 -1.62 6.95
CA GLU A 130 10.59 -2.12 8.10
C GLU A 130 9.69 -2.82 9.12
N GLU A 131 8.52 -2.24 9.41
CA GLU A 131 7.54 -2.86 10.31
C GLU A 131 6.98 -4.16 9.72
N LEU A 132 6.62 -4.15 8.46
CA LEU A 132 6.06 -5.33 7.80
C LEU A 132 7.08 -6.45 7.64
N ALA A 133 8.36 -6.13 7.58
CA ALA A 133 9.42 -7.12 7.49
C ALA A 133 9.40 -8.08 8.68
N GLN A 134 8.91 -7.62 9.83
CA GLN A 134 8.80 -8.45 11.03
C GLN A 134 7.59 -9.40 10.95
N THR A 135 6.63 -9.11 10.09
CA THR A 135 5.41 -9.90 9.94
C THR A 135 5.55 -10.97 8.85
N LEU A 136 6.28 -10.67 7.78
CA LEU A 136 6.43 -11.61 6.67
C LEU A 136 7.24 -12.83 7.09
N ARG A 137 6.72 -14.01 6.75
CA ARG A 137 7.37 -15.25 7.08
C ARG A 137 8.40 -15.62 6.01
N PRO A 138 9.60 -16.09 6.40
CA PRO A 138 10.55 -16.61 5.44
C PRO A 138 9.99 -17.85 4.78
N ARG A 139 10.46 -18.09 3.58
CA ARG A 139 10.09 -19.30 2.83
C ARG A 139 10.64 -20.54 3.47
#